data_b1c4e55be2926508513fdb23caefad8b
#
_entry.id   b1c4e55be2926508513fdb23caefad8b
#
_cell.length_a   1.000
_cell.length_b   1.000
_cell.length_c   1.000
_cell.angle_alpha   90.00
_cell.angle_beta   90.00
_cell.angle_gamma   90.00
#
_symmetry.space_group_name_H-M   'P 1'
#
loop_
_entity.id
_entity.type
_entity.pdbx_description
1 polymer ?
#
loop_
_entity_poly.entity_id
_entity_poly.type
_entity_poly.pdbx_seq_one_letter_code
_entity_poly.pdbx_strand_id
1 'polypeptide(L)'
;MEARAELVINAPAEDAWVVVGERFGDIGEWASAITESAMDGPPAAGRVRTCQVAGFGPIGAGVIRERLIEFDPQARSLSYEAAAGMPWFIAGAVSHWSVHVGPGSGCTVRIHATLALRLAARPLSPALRWRIRTDTRRALAELRHRVETGHPAQATLDPPATEEVPRCGP
;
A
#
# COMPACT_ATOMS: atom_id res chain seq x y z
N MET A 1 3.85 14.75 -7.64
CA MET A 1 2.78 14.84 -6.61
C MET A 1 3.26 14.11 -5.38
N GLU A 2 2.90 14.62 -4.20
CA GLU A 2 3.28 13.99 -2.94
C GLU A 2 2.03 13.68 -2.10
N ALA A 3 2.10 12.58 -1.37
CA ALA A 3 1.16 12.22 -0.32
C ALA A 3 1.96 11.86 0.92
N ARG A 4 1.54 12.41 2.07
CA ARG A 4 2.09 12.10 3.37
C ARG A 4 0.96 11.67 4.28
N ALA A 5 1.19 10.64 5.04
CA ALA A 5 0.27 10.20 6.07
C ALA A 5 1.06 9.60 7.22
N GLU A 6 0.49 9.72 8.41
CA GLU A 6 1.00 9.06 9.60
C GLU A 6 -0.15 8.48 10.40
N LEU A 7 0.14 7.43 11.14
CA LEU A 7 -0.82 6.75 12.00
C LEU A 7 -0.13 6.23 13.25
N VAL A 8 -0.77 6.46 14.39
CA VAL A 8 -0.38 5.86 15.66
C VAL A 8 -0.97 4.46 15.74
N ILE A 9 -0.15 3.49 16.11
CA ILE A 9 -0.51 2.09 16.32
C ILE A 9 -0.25 1.75 17.79
N ASN A 10 -1.19 1.07 18.43
CA ASN A 10 -1.08 0.66 19.82
C ASN A 10 -0.35 -0.68 19.95
N ALA A 11 0.87 -0.72 19.44
CA ALA A 11 1.77 -1.86 19.51
C ALA A 11 3.23 -1.37 19.46
N PRO A 12 4.21 -2.16 19.92
CA PRO A 12 5.62 -1.83 19.84
C PRO A 12 6.08 -1.53 18.41
N ALA A 13 7.06 -0.62 18.27
CA ALA A 13 7.62 -0.26 16.96
C ALA A 13 8.23 -1.47 16.24
N GLU A 14 8.73 -2.44 16.99
CA GLU A 14 9.29 -3.68 16.46
C GLU A 14 8.23 -4.51 15.75
N ASP A 15 7.05 -4.68 16.37
CA ASP A 15 5.96 -5.45 15.77
C ASP A 15 5.46 -4.83 14.45
N ALA A 16 5.38 -3.50 14.42
CA ALA A 16 5.06 -2.78 13.19
C ALA A 16 6.17 -2.92 12.13
N TRP A 17 7.45 -2.89 12.56
CA TRP A 17 8.59 -3.06 11.65
C TRP A 17 8.67 -4.46 11.07
N VAL A 18 8.40 -5.50 11.86
CA VAL A 18 8.31 -6.87 11.34
C VAL A 18 7.34 -6.95 10.16
N VAL A 19 6.17 -6.33 10.26
CA VAL A 19 5.16 -6.36 9.18
C VAL A 19 5.57 -5.52 7.97
N VAL A 20 6.04 -4.29 8.20
CA VAL A 20 6.35 -3.34 7.11
C VAL A 20 7.70 -3.63 6.45
N GLY A 21 8.70 -3.98 7.25
CA GLY A 21 10.09 -4.09 6.82
C GLY A 21 10.53 -5.52 6.60
N GLU A 22 10.58 -6.32 7.66
CA GLU A 22 11.14 -7.67 7.58
C GLU A 22 10.29 -8.59 6.70
N ARG A 23 8.97 -8.44 6.75
CA ARG A 23 8.00 -9.14 5.90
C ARG A 23 7.52 -8.28 4.74
N PHE A 24 8.40 -7.44 4.19
CA PHE A 24 8.08 -6.56 3.06
C PHE A 24 7.51 -7.32 1.85
N GLY A 25 7.96 -8.57 1.64
CA GLY A 25 7.46 -9.45 0.58
C GLY A 25 5.99 -9.87 0.75
N ASP A 26 5.48 -9.85 1.97
CA ASP A 26 4.19 -10.46 2.33
C ASP A 26 3.04 -9.45 2.36
N ILE A 27 3.18 -8.32 1.68
CA ILE A 27 2.16 -7.25 1.68
C ILE A 27 0.78 -7.75 1.23
N GLY A 28 0.71 -8.75 0.37
CA GLY A 28 -0.54 -9.38 -0.06
C GLY A 28 -1.32 -10.06 1.06
N GLU A 29 -0.69 -10.34 2.22
CA GLU A 29 -1.38 -10.94 3.36
C GLU A 29 -2.24 -9.93 4.14
N TRP A 30 -2.01 -8.62 3.99
CA TRP A 30 -2.71 -7.62 4.79
C TRP A 30 -3.22 -6.40 4.01
N ALA A 31 -2.60 -6.05 2.88
CA ALA A 31 -3.02 -4.91 2.08
C ALA A 31 -4.03 -5.33 1.02
N SER A 32 -5.30 -5.01 1.21
CA SER A 32 -6.40 -5.44 0.34
C SER A 32 -6.29 -5.00 -1.13
N ALA A 33 -5.46 -4.01 -1.43
CA ALA A 33 -5.15 -3.59 -2.80
C ALA A 33 -4.23 -4.58 -3.53
N ILE A 34 -3.58 -5.49 -2.81
CA ILE A 34 -2.63 -6.48 -3.33
C ILE A 34 -3.22 -7.88 -3.12
N THR A 35 -3.49 -8.58 -4.20
CA THR A 35 -4.08 -9.93 -4.13
C THR A 35 -3.03 -11.02 -3.93
N GLU A 36 -1.82 -10.77 -4.38
CA GLU A 36 -0.69 -11.67 -4.26
C GLU A 36 0.62 -10.89 -4.26
N SER A 37 1.60 -11.32 -3.50
CA SER A 37 2.94 -10.73 -3.52
C SER A 37 4.01 -11.78 -3.30
N ALA A 38 5.15 -11.58 -3.94
CA ALA A 38 6.33 -12.42 -3.77
C ALA A 38 7.60 -11.58 -3.91
N MET A 39 8.65 -11.97 -3.22
CA MET A 39 9.95 -11.30 -3.24
C MET A 39 11.05 -12.27 -3.71
N ASP A 40 12.06 -11.74 -4.38
CA ASP A 40 13.19 -12.50 -4.93
C ASP A 40 14.27 -12.86 -3.89
N GLY A 41 13.96 -12.72 -2.61
CA GLY A 41 14.82 -13.04 -1.48
C GLY A 41 14.51 -12.19 -0.25
N PRO A 42 15.29 -12.26 0.83
CA PRO A 42 15.09 -11.45 2.02
C PRO A 42 15.20 -9.95 1.70
N PRO A 43 14.47 -9.09 2.43
CA PRO A 43 14.50 -7.65 2.21
C PRO A 43 15.91 -7.06 2.32
N ALA A 44 16.34 -6.40 1.25
CA ALA A 44 17.60 -5.68 1.16
C ALA A 44 17.52 -4.68 -0.01
N ALA A 45 18.38 -3.66 0.00
CA ALA A 45 18.49 -2.74 -1.13
C ALA A 45 18.79 -3.49 -2.44
N GLY A 46 18.11 -3.13 -3.51
CA GLY A 46 18.18 -3.76 -4.83
C GLY A 46 17.22 -4.93 -5.04
N ARG A 47 16.66 -5.53 -3.99
CA ARG A 47 15.68 -6.63 -4.10
C ARG A 47 14.36 -6.16 -4.69
N VAL A 48 13.69 -7.07 -5.39
CA VAL A 48 12.44 -6.78 -6.10
C VAL A 48 11.29 -7.58 -5.51
N ARG A 49 10.20 -6.87 -5.18
CA ARG A 49 8.91 -7.45 -4.88
C ARG A 49 8.04 -7.38 -6.12
N THR A 50 7.33 -8.46 -6.42
CA THR A 50 6.30 -8.51 -7.45
C THR A 50 4.95 -8.57 -6.78
N CYS A 51 4.05 -7.65 -7.11
CA CYS A 51 2.71 -7.55 -6.54
C CYS A 51 1.65 -7.70 -7.62
N GLN A 52 0.68 -8.56 -7.40
CA GLN A 52 -0.58 -8.59 -8.14
C GLN A 52 -1.53 -7.56 -7.54
N VAL A 53 -1.88 -6.54 -8.31
CA VAL A 53 -2.74 -5.45 -7.86
C VAL A 53 -4.16 -5.71 -8.31
N ALA A 54 -5.11 -5.63 -7.38
CA ALA A 54 -6.52 -5.61 -7.72
C ALA A 54 -6.82 -4.38 -8.59
N GLY A 55 -7.49 -4.58 -9.71
CA GLY A 55 -7.91 -3.48 -10.56
C GLY A 55 -8.94 -2.59 -9.86
N PHE A 56 -8.93 -1.30 -10.20
CA PHE A 56 -9.97 -0.38 -9.75
C PHE A 56 -10.30 0.66 -10.83
N GLY A 57 -11.57 0.82 -11.11
CA GLY A 57 -12.06 1.76 -12.13
C GLY A 57 -11.38 1.54 -13.49
N PRO A 58 -10.89 2.59 -14.14
CA PRO A 58 -10.25 2.50 -15.45
C PRO A 58 -8.83 1.89 -15.41
N ILE A 59 -8.28 1.67 -14.22
CA ILE A 59 -7.00 0.97 -14.03
C ILE A 59 -7.31 -0.49 -13.74
N GLY A 60 -7.13 -1.34 -14.73
CA GLY A 60 -7.35 -2.78 -14.61
C GLY A 60 -6.42 -3.43 -13.58
N ALA A 61 -6.71 -4.68 -13.23
CA ALA A 61 -5.78 -5.52 -12.49
C ALA A 61 -4.46 -5.65 -13.26
N GLY A 62 -3.36 -5.73 -12.53
CA GLY A 62 -2.05 -5.78 -13.16
C GLY A 62 -0.96 -6.26 -12.22
N VAL A 63 0.22 -6.44 -12.77
CA VAL A 63 1.42 -6.80 -12.01
C VAL A 63 2.33 -5.58 -11.91
N ILE A 64 2.67 -5.20 -10.68
CA ILE A 64 3.65 -4.16 -10.39
C ILE A 64 4.90 -4.81 -9.81
N ARG A 65 6.06 -4.34 -10.25
CA ARG A 65 7.35 -4.72 -9.68
C ARG A 65 7.92 -3.53 -8.93
N GLU A 66 8.22 -3.74 -7.67
CA GLU A 66 8.73 -2.71 -6.77
C GLU A 66 10.13 -3.11 -6.31
N ARG A 67 11.08 -2.18 -6.42
CA ARG A 67 12.47 -2.40 -6.02
C ARG A 67 12.77 -1.61 -4.75
N LEU A 68 13.29 -2.27 -3.72
CA LEU A 68 13.84 -1.60 -2.56
C LEU A 68 15.06 -0.78 -2.96
N ILE A 69 15.04 0.53 -2.68
CA ILE A 69 16.15 1.45 -2.91
C ILE A 69 16.97 1.59 -1.63
N GLU A 70 16.29 1.60 -0.50
CA GLU A 70 16.90 1.67 0.83
C GLU A 70 16.20 0.68 1.76
N PHE A 71 16.98 0.09 2.66
CA PHE A 71 16.48 -0.78 3.71
C PHE A 71 17.38 -0.65 4.94
N ASP A 72 16.88 -0.04 6.00
CA ASP A 72 17.59 0.19 7.25
C ASP A 72 16.77 -0.37 8.43
N PRO A 73 17.09 -1.60 8.88
CA PRO A 73 16.41 -2.21 10.02
C PRO A 73 16.65 -1.47 11.34
N GLN A 74 17.81 -0.82 11.50
CA GLN A 74 18.13 -0.11 12.75
C GLN A 74 17.31 1.17 12.87
N ALA A 75 17.20 1.92 11.78
CA ALA A 75 16.35 3.10 11.70
C ALA A 75 14.86 2.74 11.53
N ARG A 76 14.52 1.48 11.29
CA ARG A 76 13.19 1.00 10.92
C ARG A 76 12.61 1.81 9.77
N SER A 77 13.38 1.93 8.70
CA SER A 77 12.99 2.68 7.50
C SER A 77 13.33 1.95 6.23
N LEU A 78 12.51 2.16 5.23
CA LEU A 78 12.74 1.64 3.88
C LEU A 78 12.20 2.60 2.83
N SER A 79 12.79 2.51 1.65
CA SER A 79 12.29 3.20 0.46
C SER A 79 12.23 2.22 -0.70
N TYR A 80 11.17 2.30 -1.50
CA TYR A 80 11.04 1.51 -2.71
C TYR A 80 10.48 2.34 -3.86
N GLU A 81 10.80 1.92 -5.07
CA GLU A 81 10.31 2.50 -6.31
C GLU A 81 9.51 1.49 -7.12
N ALA A 82 8.54 1.96 -7.87
CA ALA A 82 7.87 1.15 -8.89
C ALA A 82 8.80 1.00 -10.10
N ALA A 83 9.44 -0.16 -10.22
CA ALA A 83 10.39 -0.47 -11.28
C ALA A 83 9.71 -0.87 -12.61
N ALA A 84 8.50 -1.43 -12.56
CA ALA A 84 7.72 -1.81 -13.73
C ALA A 84 6.23 -1.98 -13.41
N GLY A 85 5.39 -2.06 -14.44
CA GLY A 85 3.96 -2.36 -14.31
C GLY A 85 3.06 -1.15 -14.04
N MET A 86 3.63 0.04 -13.92
CA MET A 86 2.83 1.26 -13.71
C MET A 86 2.08 1.65 -14.98
N PRO A 87 0.86 2.24 -14.85
CA PRO A 87 0.13 2.79 -15.97
C PRO A 87 0.98 3.78 -16.78
N TRP A 88 0.78 3.81 -18.09
CA TRP A 88 1.59 4.61 -19.01
C TRP A 88 1.71 6.10 -18.68
N PHE A 89 0.73 6.65 -17.97
CA PHE A 89 0.70 8.07 -17.58
C PHE A 89 1.53 8.37 -16.30
N ILE A 90 2.00 7.35 -15.60
CA ILE A 90 2.89 7.47 -14.44
C ILE A 90 4.33 7.32 -14.93
N ALA A 91 5.13 8.33 -14.69
CA ALA A 91 6.55 8.34 -15.06
C ALA A 91 7.44 7.72 -13.98
N GLY A 92 6.98 7.68 -12.74
CA GLY A 92 7.69 7.07 -11.62
C GLY A 92 6.89 7.20 -10.33
N ALA A 93 7.13 6.27 -9.41
CA ALA A 93 6.56 6.29 -8.07
C ALA A 93 7.62 5.81 -7.08
N VAL A 94 7.76 6.54 -5.99
CA VAL A 94 8.65 6.21 -4.88
C VAL A 94 7.86 6.33 -3.59
N SER A 95 8.04 5.37 -2.68
CA SER A 95 7.45 5.40 -1.36
C SER A 95 8.54 5.22 -0.32
N HIS A 96 8.47 6.03 0.72
CA HIS A 96 9.31 5.93 1.90
C HIS A 96 8.43 5.62 3.10
N TRP A 97 8.84 4.63 3.89
CA TRP A 97 8.17 4.22 5.11
C TRP A 97 9.13 4.28 6.28
N SER A 98 8.64 4.70 7.43
CA SER A 98 9.40 4.69 8.66
C SER A 98 8.52 4.40 9.87
N VAL A 99 9.09 3.68 10.84
CA VAL A 99 8.42 3.30 12.09
C VAL A 99 9.18 3.92 13.26
N HIS A 100 8.50 4.73 14.03
CA HIS A 100 9.08 5.45 15.16
C HIS A 100 8.44 4.98 16.46
N VAL A 101 9.22 4.92 17.52
CA VAL A 101 8.70 4.69 18.87
C VAL A 101 7.78 5.85 19.22
N GLY A 102 6.59 5.54 19.68
CA GLY A 102 5.58 6.50 20.14
C GLY A 102 5.51 6.61 21.66
N PRO A 103 4.56 7.38 22.17
CA PRO A 103 4.30 7.44 23.60
C PRO A 103 3.83 6.09 24.17
N GLY A 104 4.25 5.76 25.37
CA GLY A 104 3.90 4.49 26.02
C GLY A 104 4.49 3.29 25.28
N SER A 105 3.68 2.26 25.04
CA SER A 105 4.05 1.05 24.28
C SER A 105 3.71 1.14 22.79
N GLY A 106 3.22 2.29 22.31
CA GLY A 106 2.80 2.48 20.93
C GLY A 106 3.91 2.88 19.98
N CYS A 107 3.58 2.92 18.68
CA CYS A 107 4.47 3.43 17.65
C CYS A 107 3.73 4.36 16.67
N THR A 108 4.50 5.09 15.88
CA THR A 108 3.98 5.92 14.77
C THR A 108 4.59 5.44 13.47
N VAL A 109 3.74 5.05 12.53
CA VAL A 109 4.15 4.71 11.17
C VAL A 109 3.90 5.90 10.24
N ARG A 110 4.91 6.25 9.46
CA ARG A 110 4.85 7.34 8.48
C ARG A 110 5.06 6.81 7.09
N ILE A 111 4.27 7.34 6.15
CA ILE A 111 4.42 7.11 4.72
C ILE A 111 4.60 8.45 4.01
N HIS A 112 5.60 8.50 3.15
CA HIS A 112 5.78 9.57 2.19
C HIS A 112 5.87 8.98 0.79
N ALA A 113 4.83 9.18 -0.01
CA ALA A 113 4.74 8.71 -1.38
C ALA A 113 4.89 9.86 -2.36
N THR A 114 5.76 9.70 -3.34
CA THR A 114 5.98 10.65 -4.45
C THR A 114 5.62 9.98 -5.76
N LEU A 115 4.80 10.66 -6.56
CA LEU A 115 4.38 10.21 -7.87
C LEU A 115 4.75 11.25 -8.92
N ALA A 116 5.46 10.83 -9.96
CA ALA A 116 5.75 11.62 -11.14
C ALA A 116 4.76 11.27 -12.26
N LEU A 117 4.10 12.29 -12.82
CA LEU A 117 3.19 12.12 -13.97
C LEU A 117 3.85 12.58 -15.26
N ARG A 118 3.53 11.91 -16.36
CA ARG A 118 3.84 12.41 -17.69
C ARG A 118 3.03 13.69 -17.99
N LEU A 119 3.58 14.58 -18.80
CA LEU A 119 2.98 15.89 -19.09
C LEU A 119 1.51 15.79 -19.56
N ALA A 120 1.21 14.82 -20.43
CA ALA A 120 -0.15 14.59 -20.94
C ALA A 120 -1.17 14.21 -19.86
N ALA A 121 -0.72 13.72 -18.71
CA ALA A 121 -1.59 13.29 -17.61
C ALA A 121 -1.80 14.38 -16.53
N ARG A 122 -1.22 15.57 -16.68
CA ARG A 122 -1.37 16.67 -15.72
C ARG A 122 -2.82 17.03 -15.38
N PRO A 123 -3.77 17.02 -16.34
CA PRO A 123 -5.19 17.29 -16.03
C PRO A 123 -5.79 16.29 -15.03
N LEU A 124 -5.27 15.05 -14.96
CA LEU A 124 -5.74 14.01 -14.04
C LEU A 124 -5.20 14.19 -12.62
N SER A 125 -4.29 15.15 -12.42
CA SER A 125 -3.57 15.31 -11.14
C SER A 125 -4.46 15.49 -9.89
N PRO A 126 -5.61 16.21 -9.92
CA PRO A 126 -6.46 16.33 -8.73
C PRO A 126 -7.08 14.99 -8.32
N ALA A 127 -7.61 14.23 -9.28
CA ALA A 127 -8.21 12.93 -9.02
C ALA A 127 -7.17 11.91 -8.52
N LEU A 128 -5.99 11.88 -9.15
CA LEU A 128 -4.89 11.02 -8.72
C LEU A 128 -4.36 11.39 -7.34
N ARG A 129 -4.29 12.68 -7.01
CA ARG A 129 -3.87 13.14 -5.67
C ARG A 129 -4.85 12.70 -4.61
N TRP A 130 -6.14 12.86 -4.86
CA TRP A 130 -7.18 12.39 -3.95
C TRP A 130 -7.08 10.86 -3.76
N ARG A 131 -6.92 10.13 -4.86
CA ARG A 131 -6.80 8.67 -4.86
C ARG A 131 -5.59 8.20 -4.04
N ILE A 132 -4.38 8.72 -4.30
CA ILE A 132 -3.18 8.34 -3.57
C ILE A 132 -3.35 8.58 -2.07
N ARG A 133 -3.93 9.72 -1.67
CA ARG A 133 -4.19 10.01 -0.26
C ARG A 133 -5.14 8.99 0.37
N THR A 134 -6.18 8.60 -0.35
CA THR A 134 -7.15 7.60 0.12
C THR A 134 -6.48 6.23 0.26
N ASP A 135 -5.72 5.79 -0.74
CA ASP A 135 -5.02 4.51 -0.72
C ASP A 135 -3.95 4.46 0.38
N THR A 136 -3.20 5.55 0.57
CA THR A 136 -2.21 5.63 1.65
C THR A 136 -2.87 5.52 3.03
N ARG A 137 -3.99 6.20 3.25
CA ARG A 137 -4.74 6.11 4.52
C ARG A 137 -5.32 4.72 4.74
N ARG A 138 -5.84 4.10 3.68
CA ARG A 138 -6.37 2.74 3.73
C ARG A 138 -5.25 1.75 4.10
N ALA A 139 -4.11 1.82 3.41
CA ALA A 139 -2.97 0.96 3.70
C ALA A 139 -2.50 1.09 5.16
N LEU A 140 -2.45 2.32 5.71
CA LEU A 140 -2.13 2.52 7.12
C LEU A 140 -3.18 1.92 8.06
N ALA A 141 -4.47 2.04 7.75
CA ALA A 141 -5.53 1.47 8.58
C ALA A 141 -5.49 -0.07 8.57
N GLU A 142 -5.24 -0.68 7.41
CA GLU A 142 -5.07 -2.13 7.25
C GLU A 142 -3.81 -2.62 7.99
N LEU A 143 -2.71 -1.88 7.88
CA LEU A 143 -1.49 -2.15 8.64
C LEU A 143 -1.74 -2.12 10.15
N ARG A 144 -2.41 -1.07 10.65
CA ARG A 144 -2.75 -0.98 12.06
C ARG A 144 -3.53 -2.19 12.52
N HIS A 145 -4.58 -2.56 11.78
CA HIS A 145 -5.38 -3.72 12.10
C HIS A 145 -4.52 -5.00 12.15
N ARG A 146 -3.65 -5.20 11.16
CA ARG A 146 -2.73 -6.34 11.10
C ARG A 146 -1.80 -6.41 12.30
N VAL A 147 -1.20 -5.28 12.67
CA VAL A 147 -0.23 -5.21 13.78
C VAL A 147 -0.92 -5.40 15.13
N GLU A 148 -2.09 -4.78 15.34
CA GLU A 148 -2.80 -4.84 16.62
C GLU A 148 -3.53 -6.17 16.86
N THR A 149 -3.95 -6.89 15.81
CA THR A 149 -4.77 -8.11 15.91
C THR A 149 -4.08 -9.38 15.44
N GLY A 150 -3.00 -9.27 14.69
CA GLY A 150 -2.35 -10.40 14.01
C GLY A 150 -3.10 -10.92 12.77
N HIS A 151 -4.26 -10.35 12.45
CA HIS A 151 -5.11 -10.78 11.32
C HIS A 151 -5.20 -9.69 10.24
N PRO A 152 -5.42 -10.07 8.96
CA PRO A 152 -5.71 -9.08 7.92
C PRO A 152 -7.04 -8.38 8.20
N ALA A 153 -7.15 -7.11 7.82
CA ALA A 153 -8.42 -6.42 7.82
C ALA A 153 -9.35 -7.12 6.81
N GLN A 154 -10.55 -7.51 7.23
CA GLN A 154 -11.53 -8.06 6.31
C GLN A 154 -11.87 -6.98 5.28
N ALA A 155 -11.63 -7.27 3.99
CA ALA A 155 -12.13 -6.43 2.93
C ALA A 155 -13.66 -6.43 3.07
N THR A 156 -14.25 -5.28 3.39
CA THR A 156 -15.69 -5.09 3.29
C THR A 156 -15.99 -5.11 1.80
N LEU A 157 -16.23 -6.30 1.27
CA LEU A 157 -16.90 -6.46 -0.02
C LEU A 157 -18.33 -6.01 0.24
N ASP A 158 -18.65 -4.75 -0.08
CA ASP A 158 -20.03 -4.38 -0.27
C ASP A 158 -20.57 -5.34 -1.34
N PRO A 159 -21.55 -6.21 -1.01
CA PRO A 159 -22.16 -7.06 -2.02
C PRO A 159 -22.75 -6.12 -3.09
N PRO A 160 -22.60 -6.45 -4.37
CA PRO A 160 -23.27 -5.69 -5.41
C PRO A 160 -24.75 -5.64 -5.05
N ALA A 161 -25.32 -4.43 -5.05
CA ALA A 161 -26.73 -4.23 -4.79
C ALA A 161 -27.50 -5.24 -5.66
N THR A 162 -28.17 -6.16 -5.00
CA THR A 162 -29.02 -7.16 -5.68
C THR A 162 -30.13 -6.37 -6.32
N GLU A 163 -30.02 -6.14 -7.62
CA GLU A 163 -31.09 -5.57 -8.44
C GLU A 163 -32.27 -6.55 -8.37
N GLU A 164 -33.23 -6.20 -7.56
CA GLU A 164 -34.45 -6.95 -7.38
C GLU A 164 -35.23 -6.91 -8.71
N VAL A 165 -35.11 -7.99 -9.47
CA VAL A 165 -35.88 -8.19 -10.71
C VAL A 165 -37.33 -8.26 -10.31
N PRO A 166 -38.20 -7.32 -10.77
CA PRO A 166 -39.62 -7.39 -10.47
C PRO A 166 -40.21 -8.65 -11.10
N ARG A 167 -40.73 -9.54 -10.25
CA ARG A 167 -41.52 -10.70 -10.70
C ARG A 167 -42.81 -10.19 -11.31
N CYS A 168 -42.93 -10.30 -12.63
CA CYS A 168 -44.23 -10.29 -13.27
C CYS A 168 -45.01 -11.52 -12.82
N GLY A 169 -46.01 -11.30 -12.00
CA GLY A 169 -47.02 -12.32 -11.68
C GLY A 169 -48.07 -12.44 -12.83
N PRO A 170 -48.76 -13.57 -12.89
CA PRO A 170 -49.63 -13.97 -13.99
C PRO A 170 -50.86 -13.09 -14.18
#